data_59d1c3828c824c19729139025551b52b
#
_entry.id   59d1c3828c824c19729139025551b52b
#
_cell.length_a   1.000
_cell.length_b   1.000
_cell.length_c   1.000
_cell.angle_alpha   90.00
_cell.angle_beta   90.00
_cell.angle_gamma   90.00
#
_symmetry.space_group_name_H-M   'P 1'
#
loop_
_entity.id
_entity.type
_entity.pdbx_description
1 polymer ?
#
loop_
_entity_poly.entity_id
_entity_poly.type
_entity_poly.pdbx_seq_one_letter_code
_entity_poly.pdbx_strand_id
1 'polypeptide(L)'
;MKIEPKQIKVRDVFESYADNGDDGVFAYGGRLAIRPPYQREFVYDNEQAEAVIQTVLKGFPLNVMYWVKVGDDKYEVLDGQQRTLSVMQFLKHKFSVALDNRKYYWYALPDDKYNAIMNYEFMIYICEGEESEKLEWFRVVNIAGEKLTEQELRNSVYTGTWLSDAKKYFSKRNCAAKLMADKYITGDP
;
A
#
# COMPACT_ATOMS: atom_id res chain seq x y z
N MET A 1 12.49 -19.06 6.37
CA MET A 1 12.25 -17.61 6.26
C MET A 1 12.76 -16.88 7.51
N LYS A 2 13.54 -15.79 7.36
CA LYS A 2 14.00 -14.92 8.43
C LYS A 2 13.06 -13.73 8.53
N ILE A 3 12.67 -13.32 9.76
CA ILE A 3 11.80 -12.16 10.01
C ILE A 3 12.50 -11.25 11.02
N GLU A 4 12.71 -10.00 10.65
CA GLU A 4 13.34 -8.99 11.50
C GLU A 4 12.37 -7.82 11.76
N PRO A 5 12.06 -7.49 13.02
CA PRO A 5 11.27 -6.32 13.35
C PRO A 5 12.09 -5.04 13.15
N LYS A 6 11.48 -4.03 12.55
CA LYS A 6 12.04 -2.68 12.41
C LYS A 6 10.99 -1.63 12.71
N GLN A 7 11.42 -0.53 13.31
CA GLN A 7 10.65 0.70 13.43
C GLN A 7 11.19 1.70 12.42
N ILE A 8 10.33 2.16 11.51
CA ILE A 8 10.72 3.08 10.44
C ILE A 8 9.78 4.29 10.51
N LYS A 9 10.37 5.48 10.60
CA LYS A 9 9.60 6.72 10.69
C LYS A 9 8.89 7.04 9.38
N VAL A 10 7.72 7.64 9.50
CA VAL A 10 6.94 8.12 8.35
C VAL A 10 7.79 9.02 7.45
N ARG A 11 8.60 9.92 8.01
CA ARG A 11 9.49 10.80 7.23
C ARG A 11 10.45 10.04 6.33
N ASP A 12 11.00 8.92 6.84
CA ASP A 12 11.97 8.12 6.10
C ASP A 12 11.27 7.35 4.96
N VAL A 13 10.06 6.84 5.23
CA VAL A 13 9.25 6.19 4.20
C VAL A 13 8.79 7.21 3.14
N PHE A 14 8.47 8.45 3.53
CA PHE A 14 8.04 9.49 2.61
C PHE A 14 9.16 10.00 1.70
N GLU A 15 10.42 9.75 2.06
CA GLU A 15 11.56 10.11 1.22
C GLU A 15 11.41 9.53 -0.19
N SER A 16 11.48 10.40 -1.19
CA SER A 16 11.33 10.05 -2.61
C SER A 16 10.02 9.32 -2.97
N TYR A 17 8.94 9.58 -2.19
CA TYR A 17 7.64 9.02 -2.53
C TYR A 17 7.15 9.50 -3.89
N ALA A 18 6.88 8.55 -4.79
CA ALA A 18 6.38 8.76 -6.12
C ALA A 18 5.25 7.76 -6.44
N ASP A 19 4.12 8.29 -6.87
CA ASP A 19 3.00 7.50 -7.40
C ASP A 19 3.02 7.67 -8.93
N ASN A 20 3.47 6.65 -9.62
CA ASN A 20 3.63 6.62 -11.08
C ASN A 20 2.43 5.95 -11.77
N GLY A 21 1.27 5.92 -11.10
CA GLY A 21 0.10 5.27 -11.65
C GLY A 21 0.34 3.76 -11.90
N ASP A 22 0.09 3.33 -13.12
CA ASP A 22 0.26 1.93 -13.54
C ASP A 22 1.68 1.38 -13.39
N ASP A 23 2.70 2.26 -13.40
CA ASP A 23 4.10 1.85 -13.24
C ASP A 23 4.52 1.61 -11.79
N GLY A 24 3.56 1.73 -10.85
CA GLY A 24 3.75 1.42 -9.45
C GLY A 24 3.95 2.63 -8.55
N VAL A 25 4.02 2.35 -7.25
CA VAL A 25 4.22 3.37 -6.21
C VAL A 25 5.47 3.03 -5.40
N PHE A 26 6.37 3.98 -5.33
CA PHE A 26 7.67 3.81 -4.69
C PHE A 26 7.91 4.86 -3.60
N ALA A 27 8.74 4.50 -2.61
CA ALA A 27 9.06 5.34 -1.46
C ALA A 27 10.40 4.93 -0.82
N TYR A 28 10.72 5.50 0.33
CA TYR A 28 11.89 5.13 1.14
C TYR A 28 13.19 5.25 0.35
N GLY A 29 13.41 6.41 -0.28
CA GLY A 29 14.56 6.65 -1.14
C GLY A 29 14.58 5.78 -2.41
N GLY A 30 13.40 5.35 -2.89
CA GLY A 30 13.25 4.44 -4.04
C GLY A 30 13.59 2.97 -3.73
N ARG A 31 13.75 2.63 -2.44
CA ARG A 31 14.05 1.27 -1.98
C ARG A 31 12.81 0.43 -1.73
N LEU A 32 11.66 1.05 -1.48
CA LEU A 32 10.41 0.39 -1.20
C LEU A 32 9.44 0.52 -2.37
N ALA A 33 9.01 -0.61 -2.93
CA ALA A 33 7.83 -0.67 -3.78
C ALA A 33 6.60 -0.86 -2.87
N ILE A 34 5.82 0.22 -2.67
CA ILE A 34 4.57 0.14 -1.89
C ILE A 34 3.51 -0.61 -2.68
N ARG A 35 3.40 -0.31 -3.95
CA ARG A 35 2.51 -0.97 -4.90
C ARG A 35 3.29 -1.32 -6.17
N PRO A 36 3.85 -2.52 -6.26
CA PRO A 36 4.41 -3.01 -7.50
C PRO A 36 3.35 -3.03 -8.62
N PRO A 37 3.74 -2.95 -9.91
CA PRO A 37 2.80 -2.91 -11.04
C PRO A 37 1.81 -4.07 -11.12
N TYR A 38 2.10 -5.19 -10.45
CA TYR A 38 1.26 -6.39 -10.43
C TYR A 38 0.26 -6.43 -9.26
N GLN A 39 0.37 -5.53 -8.28
CA GLN A 39 -0.55 -5.48 -7.14
C GLN A 39 -1.76 -4.59 -7.42
N ARG A 40 -2.79 -4.77 -6.57
CA ARG A 40 -4.05 -4.05 -6.60
C ARG A 40 -3.86 -2.55 -6.40
N GLU A 41 -4.72 -1.75 -7.04
CA GLU A 41 -4.82 -0.32 -6.78
C GLU A 41 -5.25 0.00 -5.34
N PHE A 42 -5.08 1.26 -4.94
CA PHE A 42 -5.56 1.77 -3.66
C PHE A 42 -7.10 1.68 -3.60
N VAL A 43 -7.60 1.04 -2.53
CA VAL A 43 -9.02 0.67 -2.42
C VAL A 43 -9.71 1.38 -1.26
N TYR A 44 -8.96 1.86 -0.26
CA TYR A 44 -9.56 2.57 0.86
C TYR A 44 -10.34 3.78 0.36
N ASP A 45 -11.56 3.92 0.84
CA ASP A 45 -12.31 5.15 0.68
C ASP A 45 -11.73 6.27 1.57
N ASN A 46 -12.28 7.48 1.44
CA ASN A 46 -11.79 8.63 2.19
C ASN A 46 -11.97 8.46 3.71
N GLU A 47 -13.01 7.77 4.17
CA GLU A 47 -13.27 7.54 5.59
C GLU A 47 -12.23 6.58 6.18
N GLN A 48 -11.93 5.51 5.48
CA GLN A 48 -10.92 4.53 5.87
C GLN A 48 -9.52 5.16 5.88
N ALA A 49 -9.19 5.95 4.86
CA ALA A 49 -7.92 6.67 4.79
C ALA A 49 -7.80 7.71 5.91
N GLU A 50 -8.87 8.46 6.20
CA GLU A 50 -8.93 9.41 7.31
C GLU A 50 -8.76 8.71 8.66
N ALA A 51 -9.39 7.56 8.87
CA ALA A 51 -9.26 6.78 10.10
C ALA A 51 -7.81 6.35 10.38
N VAL A 52 -7.02 6.03 9.35
CA VAL A 52 -5.59 5.75 9.48
C VAL A 52 -4.85 6.97 10.02
N ILE A 53 -5.08 8.17 9.45
CA ILE A 53 -4.43 9.40 9.91
C ILE A 53 -4.85 9.76 11.34
N GLN A 54 -6.13 9.60 11.68
CA GLN A 54 -6.62 9.80 13.03
C GLN A 54 -5.92 8.87 14.05
N THR A 55 -5.68 7.62 13.67
CA THR A 55 -4.94 6.65 14.49
C THR A 55 -3.50 7.11 14.73
N VAL A 56 -2.82 7.56 13.67
CA VAL A 56 -1.46 8.12 13.76
C VAL A 56 -1.41 9.36 14.65
N LEU A 57 -2.34 10.30 14.48
CA LEU A 57 -2.42 11.54 15.28
C LEU A 57 -2.67 11.30 16.75
N LYS A 58 -3.37 10.22 17.12
CA LYS A 58 -3.59 9.79 18.50
C LYS A 58 -2.40 9.04 19.08
N GLY A 59 -1.37 8.76 18.28
CA GLY A 59 -0.22 7.95 18.70
C GLY A 59 -0.58 6.48 18.93
N PHE A 60 -1.73 6.02 18.41
CA PHE A 60 -2.12 4.62 18.53
C PHE A 60 -1.37 3.76 17.51
N PRO A 61 -1.04 2.51 17.84
CA PRO A 61 -0.34 1.64 16.92
C PRO A 61 -1.25 1.29 15.73
N LEU A 62 -0.73 1.49 14.52
CA LEU A 62 -1.23 0.79 13.36
C LEU A 62 -0.79 -0.68 13.46
N ASN A 63 -1.61 -1.60 12.95
CA ASN A 63 -1.20 -3.01 12.93
C ASN A 63 0.16 -3.16 12.23
N VAL A 64 0.91 -4.19 12.62
CA VAL A 64 2.19 -4.56 12.01
C VAL A 64 2.06 -4.65 10.50
N MET A 65 3.08 -4.19 9.79
CA MET A 65 3.19 -4.27 8.34
C MET A 65 4.31 -5.25 7.97
N TYR A 66 4.19 -5.88 6.82
CA TYR A 66 5.17 -6.85 6.35
C TYR A 66 5.79 -6.38 5.03
N TRP A 67 7.11 -6.29 5.01
CA TRP A 67 7.88 -6.00 3.82
C TRP A 67 8.75 -7.20 3.46
N VAL A 68 8.82 -7.53 2.19
CA VAL A 68 9.67 -8.59 1.66
C VAL A 68 10.93 -7.98 1.09
N LYS A 69 12.08 -8.54 1.44
CA LYS A 69 13.36 -8.21 0.82
C LYS A 69 13.42 -8.90 -0.55
N VAL A 70 13.56 -8.11 -1.62
CA VAL A 70 13.61 -8.57 -3.01
C VAL A 70 14.97 -8.36 -3.67
N GLY A 71 15.92 -7.77 -2.96
CA GLY A 71 17.28 -7.51 -3.42
C GLY A 71 18.08 -6.79 -2.35
N ASP A 72 19.31 -6.40 -2.68
CA ASP A 72 20.15 -5.63 -1.78
C ASP A 72 19.50 -4.25 -1.52
N ASP A 73 19.08 -4.05 -0.26
CA ASP A 73 18.38 -2.85 0.21
C ASP A 73 17.13 -2.48 -0.62
N LYS A 74 16.44 -3.50 -1.18
CA LYS A 74 15.19 -3.36 -1.93
C LYS A 74 14.10 -4.18 -1.26
N TYR A 75 12.92 -3.56 -1.15
CA TYR A 75 11.78 -4.10 -0.43
C TYR A 75 10.49 -3.93 -1.23
N GLU A 76 9.54 -4.83 -1.01
CA GLU A 76 8.16 -4.73 -1.48
C GLU A 76 7.21 -4.87 -0.29
N VAL A 77 6.14 -4.09 -0.28
CA VAL A 77 5.09 -4.25 0.74
C VAL A 77 4.32 -5.53 0.47
N LEU A 78 4.35 -6.45 1.43
CA LEU A 78 3.58 -7.68 1.40
C LEU A 78 2.19 -7.45 2.03
N ASP A 79 2.15 -6.83 3.20
CA ASP A 79 0.92 -6.36 3.88
C ASP A 79 1.13 -4.96 4.47
N GLY A 80 0.02 -4.21 4.59
CA GLY A 80 0.04 -2.82 5.04
C GLY A 80 0.07 -1.80 3.91
N GLN A 81 -0.12 -2.22 2.66
CA GLN A 81 -0.16 -1.33 1.49
C GLN A 81 -1.15 -0.18 1.70
N GLN A 82 -2.41 -0.48 2.05
CA GLN A 82 -3.47 0.52 2.20
C GLN A 82 -3.15 1.53 3.30
N ARG A 83 -2.65 1.07 4.44
CA ARG A 83 -2.24 1.91 5.57
C ARG A 83 -1.07 2.83 5.20
N THR A 84 -0.07 2.29 4.53
CA THR A 84 1.08 3.06 4.04
C THR A 84 0.63 4.11 3.02
N LEU A 85 -0.17 3.71 2.03
CA LEU A 85 -0.68 4.62 0.99
C LEU A 85 -1.55 5.73 1.57
N SER A 86 -2.41 5.44 2.57
CA SER A 86 -3.21 6.48 3.24
C SER A 86 -2.32 7.58 3.82
N VAL A 87 -1.25 7.21 4.53
CA VAL A 87 -0.32 8.19 5.08
C VAL A 87 0.41 8.96 3.97
N MET A 88 0.95 8.26 2.96
CA MET A 88 1.68 8.91 1.86
C MET A 88 0.79 9.85 1.04
N GLN A 89 -0.45 9.46 0.76
CA GLN A 89 -1.41 10.28 0.03
C GLN A 89 -1.85 11.51 0.83
N PHE A 90 -2.02 11.39 2.14
CA PHE A 90 -2.28 12.53 3.00
C PHE A 90 -1.12 13.54 2.94
N LEU A 91 0.13 13.09 3.04
CA LEU A 91 1.32 13.92 2.90
C LEU A 91 1.44 14.57 1.50
N LYS A 92 0.81 14.00 0.48
CA LYS A 92 0.70 14.56 -0.89
C LYS A 92 -0.59 15.36 -1.10
N HIS A 93 -1.27 15.76 -0.02
CA HIS A 93 -2.47 16.63 -0.07
C HIS A 93 -3.67 16.06 -0.84
N LYS A 94 -3.79 14.72 -0.92
CA LYS A 94 -4.87 14.07 -1.68
C LYS A 94 -6.22 14.14 -0.97
N PHE A 95 -6.23 14.21 0.36
CA PHE A 95 -7.44 14.34 1.17
C PHE A 95 -7.16 15.13 2.45
N SER A 96 -8.21 15.51 3.17
CA SER A 96 -8.16 16.22 4.45
C SER A 96 -8.62 15.34 5.59
N VAL A 97 -8.22 15.68 6.81
CA VAL A 97 -8.67 15.02 8.05
C VAL A 97 -9.44 15.99 8.94
N ALA A 98 -10.42 15.48 9.65
CA ALA A 98 -11.16 16.28 10.63
C ALA A 98 -10.41 16.31 11.97
N LEU A 99 -10.16 17.52 12.49
CA LEU A 99 -9.64 17.77 13.83
C LEU A 99 -10.47 18.91 14.44
N ASP A 100 -11.00 18.72 15.64
CA ASP A 100 -11.77 19.74 16.39
C ASP A 100 -12.87 20.41 15.52
N ASN A 101 -13.64 19.59 14.81
CA ASN A 101 -14.72 20.02 13.89
C ASN A 101 -14.26 20.86 12.68
N ARG A 102 -12.96 20.83 12.36
CA ARG A 102 -12.41 21.48 11.16
C ARG A 102 -11.68 20.46 10.31
N LYS A 103 -11.66 20.68 8.97
CA LYS A 103 -10.92 19.85 8.04
C LYS A 103 -9.56 20.48 7.74
N TYR A 104 -8.51 19.67 7.86
CA TYR A 104 -7.13 20.09 7.61
C TYR A 104 -6.52 19.22 6.53
N TYR A 105 -5.95 19.86 5.53
CA TYR A 105 -4.96 19.26 4.66
C TYR A 105 -3.60 19.26 5.36
N TRP A 106 -2.71 18.42 4.91
CA TRP A 106 -1.36 18.26 5.46
C TRP A 106 -0.64 19.61 5.71
N TYR A 107 -0.65 20.52 4.72
CA TYR A 107 0.03 21.81 4.78
C TYR A 107 -0.58 22.81 5.78
N ALA A 108 -1.76 22.57 6.23
CA ALA A 108 -2.50 23.44 7.16
C ALA A 108 -2.54 22.88 8.59
N LEU A 109 -1.89 21.74 8.85
CA LEU A 109 -1.82 21.16 10.18
C LEU A 109 -1.02 22.03 11.14
N PRO A 110 -1.42 22.12 12.42
CA PRO A 110 -0.57 22.65 13.47
C PRO A 110 0.77 21.90 13.56
N ASP A 111 1.84 22.62 13.94
CA ASP A 111 3.21 22.07 13.97
C ASP A 111 3.36 20.82 14.83
N ASP A 112 2.65 20.76 15.97
CA ASP A 112 2.66 19.58 16.85
C ASP A 112 2.08 18.35 16.14
N LYS A 113 1.00 18.52 15.39
CA LYS A 113 0.35 17.46 14.61
C LYS A 113 1.20 17.04 13.40
N TYR A 114 1.78 18.03 12.73
CA TYR A 114 2.76 17.80 11.68
C TYR A 114 3.91 16.90 12.18
N ASN A 115 4.53 17.31 13.28
CA ASN A 115 5.65 16.58 13.87
C ASN A 115 5.25 15.20 14.38
N ALA A 116 4.05 15.07 14.94
CA ALA A 116 3.52 13.76 15.37
C ALA A 116 3.44 12.77 14.21
N ILE A 117 2.92 13.18 13.05
CA ILE A 117 2.84 12.30 11.87
C ILE A 117 4.23 11.99 11.32
N MET A 118 5.10 12.98 11.15
CA MET A 118 6.43 12.76 10.56
C MET A 118 7.34 11.89 11.43
N ASN A 119 7.15 11.93 12.74
CA ASN A 119 7.91 11.11 13.70
C ASN A 119 7.22 9.79 14.06
N TYR A 120 5.99 9.56 13.59
CA TYR A 120 5.32 8.30 13.83
C TYR A 120 6.12 7.13 13.25
N GLU A 121 6.23 6.06 14.02
CA GLU A 121 7.01 4.89 13.65
C GLU A 121 6.10 3.74 13.21
N PHE A 122 6.26 3.33 11.96
CA PHE A 122 5.66 2.10 11.47
C PHE A 122 6.38 0.89 12.08
N MET A 123 5.63 -0.04 12.64
CA MET A 123 6.14 -1.34 13.05
C MET A 123 6.14 -2.26 11.83
N ILE A 124 7.32 -2.64 11.37
CA ILE A 124 7.52 -3.39 10.12
C ILE A 124 8.29 -4.66 10.41
N TYR A 125 7.83 -5.78 9.87
CA TYR A 125 8.60 -7.01 9.80
C TYR A 125 9.21 -7.16 8.41
N ILE A 126 10.53 -7.18 8.34
CA ILE A 126 11.28 -7.48 7.12
C ILE A 126 11.38 -9.00 6.99
N CYS A 127 10.80 -9.52 5.91
CA CYS A 127 10.78 -10.96 5.59
C CYS A 127 11.82 -11.27 4.51
N GLU A 128 12.75 -12.18 4.80
CA GLU A 128 13.77 -12.66 3.88
C GLU A 128 13.72 -14.20 3.80
N GLY A 129 13.65 -14.76 2.60
CA GLY A 129 13.57 -16.21 2.38
C GLY A 129 13.20 -16.54 0.94
N GLU A 130 13.00 -17.83 0.68
CA GLU A 130 12.56 -18.31 -0.62
C GLU A 130 11.14 -17.84 -0.96
N GLU A 131 10.85 -17.71 -2.24
CA GLU A 131 9.56 -17.19 -2.71
C GLU A 131 8.38 -18.06 -2.23
N SER A 132 8.54 -19.36 -2.22
CA SER A 132 7.56 -20.31 -1.71
C SER A 132 7.24 -20.13 -0.22
N GLU A 133 8.26 -19.90 0.61
CA GLU A 133 8.08 -19.61 2.04
C GLU A 133 7.35 -18.30 2.28
N LYS A 134 7.69 -17.27 1.50
CA LYS A 134 7.02 -15.95 1.57
C LYS A 134 5.54 -16.07 1.20
N LEU A 135 5.21 -16.83 0.16
CA LEU A 135 3.84 -17.06 -0.28
C LEU A 135 3.02 -17.85 0.76
N GLU A 136 3.61 -18.90 1.35
CA GLU A 136 2.95 -19.66 2.41
C GLU A 136 2.67 -18.76 3.62
N TRP A 137 3.66 -17.99 4.05
CA TRP A 137 3.51 -17.04 5.14
C TRP A 137 2.45 -15.96 4.84
N PHE A 138 2.44 -15.43 3.63
CA PHE A 138 1.45 -14.45 3.19
C PHE A 138 0.02 -14.98 3.29
N ARG A 139 -0.21 -16.26 2.95
CA ARG A 139 -1.51 -16.91 3.16
C ARG A 139 -1.91 -16.90 4.63
N VAL A 140 -0.98 -17.22 5.52
CA VAL A 140 -1.23 -17.29 6.97
C VAL A 140 -1.56 -15.89 7.54
N VAL A 141 -0.79 -14.87 7.16
CA VAL A 141 -1.00 -13.50 7.64
C VAL A 141 -2.36 -12.94 7.19
N ASN A 142 -2.75 -13.21 5.95
CA ASN A 142 -4.02 -12.72 5.40
C ASN A 142 -5.26 -13.47 5.92
N ILE A 143 -5.11 -14.64 6.56
CA ILE A 143 -6.23 -15.34 7.23
C ILE A 143 -6.78 -14.50 8.40
N ALA A 144 -5.95 -13.66 9.01
CA ALA A 144 -6.33 -12.83 10.17
C ALA A 144 -6.80 -11.40 9.78
N GLY A 145 -6.74 -11.02 8.50
CA GLY A 145 -7.10 -9.69 7.98
C GLY A 145 -8.29 -9.70 7.00
N GLU A 146 -8.42 -8.65 6.20
CA GLU A 146 -9.34 -8.66 5.06
C GLU A 146 -8.90 -9.76 4.10
N LYS A 147 -9.79 -10.72 3.87
CA LYS A 147 -9.51 -11.87 3.01
C LYS A 147 -9.18 -11.38 1.60
N LEU A 148 -7.97 -11.67 1.16
CA LEU A 148 -7.68 -11.62 -0.27
C LEU A 148 -8.64 -12.55 -1.01
N THR A 149 -9.15 -12.06 -2.13
CA THR A 149 -9.90 -12.93 -3.04
C THR A 149 -8.97 -14.03 -3.56
N GLU A 150 -9.51 -15.17 -3.92
CA GLU A 150 -8.73 -16.26 -4.56
C GLU A 150 -7.94 -15.76 -5.77
N GLN A 151 -8.47 -14.78 -6.48
CA GLN A 151 -7.80 -14.18 -7.65
C GLN A 151 -6.59 -13.33 -7.26
N GLU A 152 -6.65 -12.56 -6.18
CA GLU A 152 -5.51 -11.81 -5.65
C GLU A 152 -4.41 -12.75 -5.15
N LEU A 153 -4.81 -13.85 -4.51
CA LEU A 153 -3.89 -14.90 -4.10
C LEU A 153 -3.20 -15.55 -5.31
N ARG A 154 -3.95 -15.88 -6.36
CA ARG A 154 -3.40 -16.42 -7.62
C ARG A 154 -2.47 -15.42 -8.29
N ASN A 155 -2.83 -14.13 -8.32
CA ASN A 155 -2.01 -13.08 -8.91
C ASN A 155 -0.68 -12.87 -8.17
N SER A 156 -0.62 -13.12 -6.85
CA SER A 156 0.62 -13.05 -6.08
C SER A 156 1.52 -14.29 -6.28
N VAL A 157 0.91 -15.43 -6.60
CA VAL A 157 1.63 -16.71 -6.83
C VAL A 157 2.21 -16.81 -8.24
N TYR A 158 1.49 -16.30 -9.22
CA TYR A 158 1.86 -16.44 -10.64
C TYR A 158 2.45 -15.14 -11.21
N THR A 159 3.40 -14.53 -10.52
CA THR A 159 4.14 -13.38 -11.04
C THR A 159 5.06 -13.82 -12.16
N GLY A 160 4.74 -13.42 -13.40
CA GLY A 160 5.54 -13.70 -14.58
C GLY A 160 5.24 -12.71 -15.69
N THR A 161 6.10 -12.69 -16.70
CA THR A 161 5.95 -11.82 -17.88
C THR A 161 4.60 -11.97 -18.55
N TRP A 162 4.06 -13.19 -18.62
CA TRP A 162 2.74 -13.48 -19.15
C TRP A 162 1.61 -12.81 -18.36
N LEU A 163 1.64 -12.88 -17.03
CA LEU A 163 0.61 -12.26 -16.19
C LEU A 163 0.68 -10.73 -16.26
N SER A 164 1.90 -10.18 -16.29
CA SER A 164 2.11 -8.74 -16.47
C SER A 164 1.55 -8.26 -17.81
N ASP A 165 1.73 -9.03 -18.88
CA ASP A 165 1.16 -8.73 -20.19
C ASP A 165 -0.35 -8.94 -20.22
N ALA A 166 -0.87 -10.02 -19.65
CA ALA A 166 -2.31 -10.25 -19.56
C ALA A 166 -3.03 -9.11 -18.81
N LYS A 167 -2.46 -8.60 -17.73
CA LYS A 167 -3.01 -7.46 -16.99
C LYS A 167 -3.12 -6.18 -17.83
N LYS A 168 -2.20 -5.93 -18.75
CA LYS A 168 -2.29 -4.77 -19.66
C LYS A 168 -3.56 -4.80 -20.51
N TYR A 169 -4.01 -5.99 -20.88
CA TYR A 169 -5.16 -6.19 -21.78
C TYR A 169 -6.48 -6.42 -21.06
N PHE A 170 -6.47 -6.94 -19.82
CA PHE A 170 -7.67 -7.43 -19.14
C PHE A 170 -7.96 -6.79 -17.78
N SER A 171 -7.01 -6.09 -17.14
CA SER A 171 -7.18 -5.63 -15.76
C SER A 171 -6.94 -4.14 -15.54
N LYS A 172 -6.52 -3.37 -16.53
CA LYS A 172 -6.32 -1.93 -16.41
C LYS A 172 -7.62 -1.16 -16.64
N ARG A 173 -7.79 -0.01 -15.96
CA ARG A 173 -8.98 0.85 -16.07
C ARG A 173 -9.39 1.20 -17.50
N ASN A 174 -8.43 1.31 -18.42
CA ASN A 174 -8.66 1.60 -19.84
C ASN A 174 -8.20 0.45 -20.74
N CYS A 175 -8.19 -0.78 -20.26
CA CYS A 175 -7.84 -1.93 -21.09
C CYS A 175 -8.92 -2.22 -22.12
N ALA A 176 -8.52 -2.88 -23.21
CA ALA A 176 -9.42 -3.21 -24.30
C ALA A 176 -10.64 -4.02 -23.86
N ALA A 177 -10.46 -4.93 -22.90
CA ALA A 177 -11.55 -5.73 -22.34
C ALA A 177 -12.56 -4.88 -21.56
N LYS A 178 -12.11 -3.90 -20.75
CA LYS A 178 -13.01 -3.02 -20.00
C LYS A 178 -13.74 -2.05 -20.91
N LEU A 179 -13.06 -1.46 -21.89
CA LEU A 179 -13.69 -0.60 -22.90
C LEU A 179 -14.74 -1.34 -23.73
N MET A 180 -14.53 -2.64 -24.00
CA MET A 180 -15.54 -3.48 -24.63
C MET A 180 -16.69 -3.81 -23.68
N ALA A 181 -16.40 -4.16 -22.42
CA ALA A 181 -17.42 -4.45 -21.41
C ALA A 181 -18.32 -3.24 -21.19
N ASP A 182 -17.76 -2.06 -20.97
CA ASP A 182 -18.51 -0.80 -20.77
C ASP A 182 -19.42 -0.45 -22.00
N LYS A 183 -19.06 -0.93 -23.18
CA LYS A 183 -19.82 -0.70 -24.41
C LYS A 183 -20.96 -1.70 -24.63
N TYR A 184 -20.82 -2.95 -24.17
CA TYR A 184 -21.71 -4.05 -24.55
C TYR A 184 -22.35 -4.78 -23.36
N ILE A 185 -21.90 -4.54 -22.12
CA ILE A 185 -22.42 -5.21 -20.94
C ILE A 185 -22.91 -4.14 -19.96
N THR A 186 -24.21 -4.17 -19.66
CA THR A 186 -24.79 -3.34 -18.60
C THR A 186 -24.64 -4.07 -17.25
N GLY A 187 -23.60 -3.74 -16.52
CA GLY A 187 -23.26 -4.29 -15.20
C GLY A 187 -21.74 -4.33 -14.99
N ASP A 188 -21.31 -4.17 -13.75
CA ASP A 188 -19.87 -4.31 -13.41
C ASP A 188 -19.45 -5.78 -13.65
N PRO A 189 -18.35 -6.05 -14.34
CA PRO A 189 -17.85 -7.41 -14.58
C PRO A 189 -17.28 -8.05 -13.32
#